data_41d6879124e80e518db1064432a25f76
#
_entry.id   41d6879124e80e518db1064432a25f76
#
_cell.length_a   1.000
_cell.length_b   1.000
_cell.length_c   1.000
_cell.angle_alpha   90.00
_cell.angle_beta   90.00
_cell.angle_gamma   90.00
#
_symmetry.space_group_name_H-M   'P 1'
#
loop_
_entity.id
_entity.type
_entity.pdbx_description
1 polymer ?
#
loop_
_entity_poly.entity_id
_entity_poly.type
_entity_poly.pdbx_seq_one_letter_code
_entity_poly.pdbx_strand_id
1 'polypeptide(L)'
;MRRVVVTGMGIVSSIGNSTQEVIASLREAKSGISAAEDYSRLGFRCRVHGAPQLDASTMVDRRAMRFHGGGTAWNHVAMDQAILDSGLEAGEVSNIRTGMVMGSGGPSTRTIVEAADTTREKGPKRVGPFAVPKAMSSTASATLATWFKIKGVSYSISSACSTSSHCIGNAAELIQFGKQDVMFAGGCEELDWTLSVLFDAMGAMSSHFNDTPGKASRAYDVNRDGFVIAGGAGVVVLEELEHAKARGARI
;
A
#
# COMPACT_ATOMS: atom_id res chain seq x y z
N MET A 1 20.74 11.00 -19.71
CA MET A 1 19.97 10.31 -18.65
C MET A 1 19.31 9.08 -19.27
N ARG A 2 19.33 7.94 -18.60
CA ARG A 2 18.63 6.72 -19.05
C ARG A 2 17.11 6.95 -18.98
N ARG A 3 16.37 6.42 -19.93
CA ARG A 3 14.89 6.50 -19.93
C ARG A 3 14.32 5.41 -19.04
N VAL A 4 13.24 5.75 -18.34
CA VAL A 4 12.53 4.83 -17.43
C VAL A 4 11.12 4.60 -17.98
N VAL A 5 10.69 3.35 -17.96
CA VAL A 5 9.37 2.90 -18.39
C VAL A 5 8.69 2.08 -17.30
N VAL A 6 7.37 1.96 -17.37
CA VAL A 6 6.59 1.05 -16.52
C VAL A 6 6.35 -0.23 -17.30
N THR A 7 6.77 -1.36 -16.73
CA THR A 7 6.64 -2.69 -17.37
C THR A 7 5.70 -3.63 -16.62
N GLY A 8 5.23 -3.25 -15.43
CA GLY A 8 4.27 -4.02 -14.68
C GLY A 8 3.59 -3.22 -13.58
N MET A 9 2.40 -3.63 -13.21
CA MET A 9 1.59 -3.00 -12.16
C MET A 9 0.84 -4.03 -11.34
N GLY A 10 0.68 -3.73 -10.04
CA GLY A 10 -0.20 -4.45 -9.14
C GLY A 10 -0.93 -3.50 -8.22
N ILE A 11 -2.17 -3.83 -7.87
CA ILE A 11 -3.03 -2.96 -7.06
C ILE A 11 -4.02 -3.76 -6.24
N VAL A 12 -4.23 -3.31 -5.00
CA VAL A 12 -5.34 -3.70 -4.13
C VAL A 12 -5.98 -2.42 -3.63
N SER A 13 -7.26 -2.23 -3.88
CA SER A 13 -7.99 -1.02 -3.50
C SER A 13 -9.47 -1.31 -3.21
N SER A 14 -10.18 -0.31 -2.70
CA SER A 14 -11.63 -0.41 -2.45
C SER A 14 -12.47 -0.55 -3.73
N ILE A 15 -11.91 -0.25 -4.91
CA ILE A 15 -12.60 -0.37 -6.20
C ILE A 15 -12.15 -1.57 -7.04
N GLY A 16 -11.26 -2.40 -6.51
CA GLY A 16 -10.80 -3.63 -7.16
C GLY A 16 -9.50 -4.14 -6.58
N ASN A 17 -9.27 -5.44 -6.72
CA ASN A 17 -8.11 -6.16 -6.20
C ASN A 17 -7.17 -6.63 -7.32
N SER A 18 -7.36 -6.09 -8.51
CA SER A 18 -6.50 -6.28 -9.69
C SER A 18 -6.60 -5.07 -10.60
N THR A 19 -5.63 -4.91 -11.49
CA THR A 19 -5.63 -3.84 -12.50
C THR A 19 -6.91 -3.86 -13.35
N GLN A 20 -7.37 -5.06 -13.73
CA GLN A 20 -8.58 -5.26 -14.54
C GLN A 20 -9.84 -4.80 -13.80
N GLU A 21 -10.00 -5.19 -12.54
CA GLU A 21 -11.16 -4.78 -11.72
C GLU A 21 -11.18 -3.27 -11.48
N VAL A 22 -10.02 -2.67 -11.20
CA VAL A 22 -9.91 -1.22 -11.01
C VAL A 22 -10.27 -0.47 -12.30
N ILE A 23 -9.77 -0.93 -13.47
CA ILE A 23 -10.12 -0.34 -14.77
C ILE A 23 -11.62 -0.45 -15.02
N ALA A 24 -12.24 -1.60 -14.75
CA ALA A 24 -13.68 -1.79 -14.90
C ALA A 24 -14.46 -0.82 -14.00
N SER A 25 -14.11 -0.76 -12.73
CA SER A 25 -14.75 0.17 -11.77
C SER A 25 -14.62 1.63 -12.17
N LEU A 26 -13.45 2.05 -12.69
CA LEU A 26 -13.24 3.41 -13.18
C LEU A 26 -14.10 3.72 -14.41
N ARG A 27 -14.23 2.78 -15.36
CA ARG A 27 -15.08 2.93 -16.55
C ARG A 27 -16.56 3.02 -16.22
N GLU A 28 -16.99 2.29 -15.19
CA GLU A 28 -18.37 2.24 -14.72
C GLU A 28 -18.68 3.35 -13.68
N ALA A 29 -17.69 4.18 -13.31
CA ALA A 29 -17.78 5.16 -12.23
C ALA A 29 -18.28 4.53 -10.91
N LYS A 30 -17.87 3.29 -10.63
CA LYS A 30 -18.27 2.54 -9.45
C LYS A 30 -17.52 3.03 -8.21
N SER A 31 -18.27 3.43 -7.19
CA SER A 31 -17.70 3.80 -5.90
C SER A 31 -17.32 2.55 -5.09
N GLY A 32 -16.16 2.59 -4.42
CA GLY A 32 -15.74 1.59 -3.46
C GLY A 32 -15.95 2.01 -2.01
N ILE A 33 -16.72 3.06 -1.77
CA ILE A 33 -17.00 3.56 -0.42
C ILE A 33 -18.22 2.85 0.15
N SER A 34 -18.08 2.38 1.39
CA SER A 34 -19.11 1.65 2.15
C SER A 34 -19.25 2.20 3.58
N ALA A 35 -20.28 1.78 4.28
CA ALA A 35 -20.44 2.07 5.70
C ALA A 35 -19.33 1.40 6.52
N ALA A 36 -18.82 2.12 7.50
CA ALA A 36 -17.80 1.67 8.45
C ALA A 36 -18.46 1.36 9.81
N GLU A 37 -18.78 0.10 10.06
CA GLU A 37 -19.49 -0.32 11.28
C GLU A 37 -18.71 0.03 12.56
N ASP A 38 -17.38 -0.20 12.54
CA ASP A 38 -16.52 0.14 13.67
C ASP A 38 -16.52 1.62 13.99
N TYR A 39 -16.55 2.50 12.96
CA TYR A 39 -16.60 3.94 13.17
C TYR A 39 -17.92 4.36 13.82
N SER A 40 -19.04 3.78 13.36
CA SER A 40 -20.35 4.01 13.95
C SER A 40 -20.39 3.57 15.42
N ARG A 41 -19.88 2.39 15.74
CA ARG A 41 -19.81 1.85 17.10
C ARG A 41 -18.94 2.69 18.03
N LEU A 42 -17.86 3.27 17.50
CA LEU A 42 -16.90 4.09 18.26
C LEU A 42 -17.27 5.58 18.32
N GLY A 43 -18.39 5.99 17.70
CA GLY A 43 -18.89 7.36 17.78
C GLY A 43 -18.17 8.37 16.88
N PHE A 44 -17.58 7.92 15.78
CA PHE A 44 -16.98 8.80 14.78
C PHE A 44 -18.04 9.69 14.13
N ARG A 45 -17.66 10.90 13.72
CA ARG A 45 -18.47 11.76 12.87
C ARG A 45 -18.58 11.20 11.46
N CYS A 46 -17.45 10.76 10.88
CA CYS A 46 -17.42 10.03 9.63
C CYS A 46 -17.74 8.56 9.88
N ARG A 47 -18.71 8.01 9.15
CA ARG A 47 -19.14 6.60 9.27
C ARG A 47 -18.96 5.81 7.98
N VAL A 48 -18.06 6.28 7.11
CA VAL A 48 -17.77 5.67 5.81
C VAL A 48 -16.29 5.48 5.60
N HIS A 49 -15.92 4.48 4.82
CA HIS A 49 -14.53 4.20 4.46
C HIS A 49 -14.42 3.50 3.09
N GLY A 50 -13.22 3.44 2.52
CA GLY A 50 -12.89 2.66 1.34
C GLY A 50 -12.10 1.40 1.72
N ALA A 51 -12.79 0.29 2.00
CA ALA A 51 -12.17 -0.96 2.38
C ALA A 51 -11.93 -1.86 1.16
N PRO A 52 -10.68 -2.34 0.91
CA PRO A 52 -10.44 -3.40 -0.05
C PRO A 52 -11.25 -4.66 0.31
N GLN A 53 -11.89 -5.27 -0.67
CA GLN A 53 -12.66 -6.51 -0.49
C GLN A 53 -11.75 -7.72 -0.69
N LEU A 54 -10.63 -7.74 0.03
CA LEU A 54 -9.61 -8.77 -0.05
C LEU A 54 -9.07 -9.13 1.33
N ASP A 55 -9.20 -10.39 1.70
CA ASP A 55 -8.46 -10.97 2.82
C ASP A 55 -7.08 -11.44 2.31
N ALA A 56 -6.06 -10.62 2.52
CA ALA A 56 -4.70 -10.94 2.12
C ALA A 56 -4.15 -12.21 2.79
N SER A 57 -4.70 -12.63 3.94
CA SER A 57 -4.26 -13.86 4.64
C SER A 57 -4.54 -15.14 3.85
N THR A 58 -5.45 -15.08 2.88
CA THR A 58 -5.77 -16.22 1.99
C THR A 58 -4.79 -16.33 0.81
N MET A 59 -4.05 -15.27 0.50
CA MET A 59 -3.16 -15.17 -0.66
C MET A 59 -1.67 -15.16 -0.27
N VAL A 60 -1.36 -14.62 0.90
CA VAL A 60 0.02 -14.46 1.37
C VAL A 60 0.43 -15.64 2.25
N ASP A 61 1.63 -16.20 2.03
CA ASP A 61 2.17 -17.28 2.85
C ASP A 61 2.13 -16.90 4.35
N ARG A 62 1.66 -17.83 5.18
CA ARG A 62 1.52 -17.65 6.63
C ARG A 62 2.80 -17.18 7.33
N ARG A 63 3.98 -17.56 6.80
CA ARG A 63 5.27 -17.14 7.37
C ARG A 63 5.52 -15.66 7.11
N ALA A 64 5.18 -15.16 5.92
CA ALA A 64 5.26 -13.74 5.59
C ALA A 64 4.25 -12.92 6.40
N MET A 65 3.01 -13.39 6.53
CA MET A 65 1.93 -12.73 7.27
C MET A 65 2.29 -12.41 8.72
N ARG A 66 3.19 -13.17 9.36
CA ARG A 66 3.67 -12.87 10.73
C ARG A 66 4.32 -11.50 10.85
N PHE A 67 4.88 -10.98 9.76
CA PHE A 67 5.64 -9.73 9.72
C PHE A 67 4.84 -8.57 9.12
N HIS A 68 3.65 -8.83 8.56
CA HIS A 68 2.85 -7.82 7.89
C HIS A 68 1.79 -7.21 8.81
N GLY A 69 1.67 -5.86 8.78
CA GLY A 69 0.44 -5.17 9.12
C GLY A 69 -0.54 -5.24 7.96
N GLY A 70 -1.77 -4.71 8.13
CA GLY A 70 -2.83 -4.79 7.11
C GLY A 70 -2.41 -4.20 5.77
N GLY A 71 -1.86 -2.99 5.76
CA GLY A 71 -1.40 -2.34 4.54
C GLY A 71 -0.28 -3.10 3.83
N THR A 72 0.70 -3.61 4.59
CA THR A 72 1.82 -4.36 4.04
C THR A 72 1.38 -5.73 3.48
N ALA A 73 0.34 -6.34 4.04
CA ALA A 73 -0.23 -7.56 3.50
C ALA A 73 -0.85 -7.34 2.11
N TRP A 74 -1.59 -6.24 1.92
CA TRP A 74 -2.08 -5.83 0.59
C TRP A 74 -0.93 -5.49 -0.35
N ASN A 75 0.14 -4.87 0.17
CA ASN A 75 1.31 -4.54 -0.65
C ASN A 75 2.04 -5.79 -1.15
N HIS A 76 2.06 -6.86 -0.36
CA HIS A 76 2.57 -8.16 -0.78
C HIS A 76 1.78 -8.70 -1.98
N VAL A 77 0.45 -8.68 -1.92
CA VAL A 77 -0.42 -9.11 -3.03
C VAL A 77 -0.19 -8.23 -4.26
N ALA A 78 -0.11 -6.90 -4.09
CA ALA A 78 0.17 -6.00 -5.20
C ALA A 78 1.57 -6.23 -5.81
N MET A 79 2.56 -6.60 -5.00
CA MET A 79 3.90 -6.96 -5.48
C MET A 79 3.89 -8.24 -6.31
N ASP A 80 3.20 -9.30 -5.87
CA ASP A 80 3.03 -10.53 -6.64
C ASP A 80 2.37 -10.25 -8.00
N GLN A 81 1.32 -9.43 -8.02
CA GLN A 81 0.66 -9.01 -9.26
C GLN A 81 1.60 -8.23 -10.18
N ALA A 82 2.38 -7.29 -9.63
CA ALA A 82 3.32 -6.49 -10.42
C ALA A 82 4.44 -7.34 -11.03
N ILE A 83 4.97 -8.33 -10.30
CA ILE A 83 5.94 -9.29 -10.81
C ILE A 83 5.33 -10.09 -11.97
N LEU A 84 4.13 -10.64 -11.76
CA LEU A 84 3.44 -11.41 -12.79
C LEU A 84 3.15 -10.56 -14.05
N ASP A 85 2.64 -9.35 -13.88
CA ASP A 85 2.29 -8.45 -14.98
C ASP A 85 3.53 -8.00 -15.77
N SER A 86 4.67 -7.84 -15.11
CA SER A 86 5.94 -7.46 -15.74
C SER A 86 6.60 -8.56 -16.57
N GLY A 87 6.26 -9.82 -16.31
CA GLY A 87 6.92 -10.98 -16.90
C GLY A 87 8.36 -11.17 -16.46
N LEU A 88 8.81 -10.52 -15.38
CA LEU A 88 10.16 -10.73 -14.81
C LEU A 88 10.27 -12.14 -14.22
N GLU A 89 11.36 -12.83 -14.57
CA GLU A 89 11.68 -14.12 -13.99
C GLU A 89 12.30 -13.99 -12.59
N ALA A 90 12.28 -15.07 -11.81
CA ALA A 90 12.79 -15.08 -10.44
C ALA A 90 14.26 -14.62 -10.32
N GLY A 91 15.09 -14.89 -11.32
CA GLY A 91 16.49 -14.46 -11.38
C GLY A 91 16.65 -12.96 -11.66
N GLU A 92 15.70 -12.36 -12.36
CA GLU A 92 15.66 -10.91 -12.62
C GLU A 92 15.12 -10.16 -11.40
N VAL A 93 14.10 -10.70 -10.72
CA VAL A 93 13.59 -10.16 -9.45
C VAL A 93 14.68 -10.21 -8.37
N SER A 94 15.35 -11.36 -8.20
CA SER A 94 16.42 -11.54 -7.21
C SER A 94 17.81 -11.24 -7.82
N ASN A 95 18.05 -9.99 -8.16
CA ASN A 95 19.25 -9.52 -8.85
C ASN A 95 19.83 -8.29 -8.14
N ILE A 96 21.15 -8.10 -8.21
CA ILE A 96 21.83 -6.91 -7.65
C ILE A 96 21.48 -5.62 -8.40
N ARG A 97 20.96 -5.73 -9.64
CA ARG A 97 20.48 -4.63 -10.46
C ARG A 97 18.98 -4.36 -10.30
N THR A 98 18.30 -5.15 -9.45
CA THR A 98 16.86 -4.99 -9.13
C THR A 98 16.71 -4.54 -7.70
N GLY A 99 16.14 -3.36 -7.51
CA GLY A 99 15.94 -2.73 -6.21
C GLY A 99 14.46 -2.48 -5.88
N MET A 100 14.23 -1.86 -4.72
CA MET A 100 12.91 -1.53 -4.22
C MET A 100 12.93 -0.21 -3.44
N VAL A 101 11.96 0.68 -3.73
CA VAL A 101 11.61 1.81 -2.86
C VAL A 101 10.12 1.74 -2.59
N MET A 102 9.75 1.41 -1.37
CA MET A 102 8.37 1.12 -0.99
C MET A 102 8.07 1.74 0.37
N GLY A 103 6.92 2.41 0.51
CA GLY A 103 6.63 3.12 1.74
C GLY A 103 5.17 3.09 2.17
N SER A 104 4.92 3.74 3.30
CA SER A 104 3.59 3.98 3.86
C SER A 104 3.55 5.37 4.48
N GLY A 105 2.41 6.03 4.45
CA GLY A 105 2.20 7.33 5.07
C GLY A 105 2.29 7.28 6.59
N GLY A 106 1.91 6.15 7.18
CA GLY A 106 2.04 5.85 8.61
C GLY A 106 2.39 4.39 8.89
N PRO A 107 2.94 4.10 10.07
CA PRO A 107 3.13 2.73 10.53
C PRO A 107 1.76 2.07 10.82
N SER A 108 1.74 0.76 11.07
CA SER A 108 0.54 0.09 11.56
C SER A 108 0.17 0.61 12.96
N THR A 109 -0.76 1.56 13.01
CA THR A 109 -1.29 2.12 14.25
C THR A 109 -2.06 1.07 15.06
N ARG A 110 -2.75 0.16 14.40
CA ARG A 110 -3.38 -0.99 15.02
C ARG A 110 -2.38 -1.81 15.83
N THR A 111 -1.24 -2.18 15.24
CA THR A 111 -0.20 -2.95 15.95
C THR A 111 0.36 -2.18 17.15
N ILE A 112 0.53 -0.87 17.06
CA ILE A 112 1.00 -0.03 18.15
C ILE A 112 -0.01 -0.02 19.32
N VAL A 113 -1.29 0.18 19.01
CA VAL A 113 -2.37 0.20 20.01
C VAL A 113 -2.52 -1.18 20.67
N GLU A 114 -2.58 -2.25 19.89
CA GLU A 114 -2.63 -3.63 20.43
C GLU A 114 -1.44 -3.96 21.34
N ALA A 115 -0.24 -3.52 20.98
CA ALA A 115 0.94 -3.70 21.81
C ALA A 115 0.87 -2.90 23.12
N ALA A 116 0.37 -1.66 23.05
CA ALA A 116 0.18 -0.83 24.24
C ALA A 116 -0.86 -1.43 25.18
N ASP A 117 -2.00 -1.87 24.68
CA ASP A 117 -3.07 -2.49 25.48
C ASP A 117 -2.63 -3.83 26.07
N THR A 118 -1.99 -4.69 25.27
CA THR A 118 -1.40 -5.93 25.76
C THR A 118 -0.40 -5.67 26.90
N THR A 119 0.41 -4.62 26.77
CA THR A 119 1.39 -4.25 27.81
C THR A 119 0.71 -3.82 29.10
N ARG A 120 -0.37 -3.01 29.02
CA ARG A 120 -1.14 -2.56 30.19
C ARG A 120 -1.84 -3.72 30.91
N GLU A 121 -2.42 -4.64 30.14
CA GLU A 121 -3.21 -5.75 30.67
C GLU A 121 -2.37 -6.95 31.14
N LYS A 122 -1.33 -7.30 30.39
CA LYS A 122 -0.62 -8.60 30.52
C LYS A 122 0.91 -8.48 30.62
N GLY A 123 1.43 -7.25 30.52
CA GLY A 123 2.85 -6.94 30.56
C GLY A 123 3.56 -7.12 29.21
N PRO A 124 4.76 -6.51 29.04
CA PRO A 124 5.44 -6.40 27.74
C PRO A 124 5.86 -7.75 27.13
N LYS A 125 6.08 -8.77 27.95
CA LYS A 125 6.46 -10.12 27.47
C LYS A 125 5.37 -10.78 26.61
N ARG A 126 4.12 -10.30 26.69
CA ARG A 126 2.98 -10.84 25.95
C ARG A 126 2.76 -10.19 24.58
N VAL A 127 3.43 -9.09 24.27
CA VAL A 127 3.37 -8.41 22.97
C VAL A 127 3.90 -9.31 21.84
N GLY A 128 4.92 -10.12 22.14
CA GLY A 128 5.51 -11.04 21.18
C GLY A 128 6.55 -10.38 20.26
N PRO A 129 7.24 -11.16 19.42
CA PRO A 129 8.41 -10.70 18.67
C PRO A 129 8.09 -9.98 17.35
N PHE A 130 6.85 -9.98 16.92
CA PHE A 130 6.47 -9.50 15.59
C PHE A 130 5.92 -8.06 15.54
N ALA A 131 5.72 -7.41 16.69
CA ALA A 131 5.16 -6.06 16.74
C ALA A 131 6.07 -5.03 16.07
N VAL A 132 7.39 -5.11 16.30
CA VAL A 132 8.36 -4.18 15.71
C VAL A 132 8.31 -4.23 14.18
N PRO A 133 8.53 -5.39 13.50
CA PRO A 133 8.49 -5.45 12.04
C PRO A 133 7.13 -5.06 11.44
N LYS A 134 6.02 -5.24 12.17
CA LYS A 134 4.70 -4.78 11.71
C LYS A 134 4.49 -3.28 11.82
N ALA A 135 5.06 -2.65 12.85
CA ALA A 135 4.80 -1.26 13.21
C ALA A 135 5.87 -0.27 12.74
N MET A 136 7.03 -0.72 12.26
CA MET A 136 8.07 0.20 11.81
C MET A 136 7.70 0.88 10.49
N SER A 137 8.12 2.14 10.28
CA SER A 137 7.86 2.91 9.06
C SER A 137 8.47 2.28 7.80
N SER A 138 9.48 1.43 7.95
CA SER A 138 10.15 0.71 6.86
C SER A 138 9.63 -0.72 6.62
N THR A 139 8.51 -1.10 7.23
CA THR A 139 7.94 -2.46 7.14
C THR A 139 7.81 -2.93 5.70
N ALA A 140 7.29 -2.08 4.82
CA ALA A 140 7.02 -2.44 3.43
C ALA A 140 8.30 -2.87 2.71
N SER A 141 9.35 -2.04 2.69
CA SER A 141 10.60 -2.41 2.02
C SER A 141 11.31 -3.57 2.71
N ALA A 142 11.37 -3.58 4.04
CA ALA A 142 12.10 -4.61 4.78
C ALA A 142 11.49 -6.01 4.59
N THR A 143 10.17 -6.14 4.72
CA THR A 143 9.51 -7.44 4.64
C THR A 143 9.40 -7.95 3.21
N LEU A 144 9.04 -7.08 2.26
CA LEU A 144 8.93 -7.48 0.85
C LEU A 144 10.29 -7.76 0.23
N ALA A 145 11.32 -6.92 0.49
CA ALA A 145 12.67 -7.20 -0.02
C ALA A 145 13.21 -8.52 0.50
N THR A 146 12.94 -8.86 1.75
CA THR A 146 13.34 -10.15 2.34
C THR A 146 12.61 -11.32 1.67
N TRP A 147 11.30 -11.20 1.51
CA TRP A 147 10.48 -12.27 0.93
C TRP A 147 10.82 -12.54 -0.54
N PHE A 148 10.83 -11.48 -1.35
CA PHE A 148 11.13 -11.56 -2.79
C PHE A 148 12.63 -11.62 -3.11
N LYS A 149 13.48 -11.63 -2.08
CA LYS A 149 14.95 -11.73 -2.20
C LYS A 149 15.56 -10.64 -3.07
N ILE A 150 15.05 -9.41 -2.94
CA ILE A 150 15.60 -8.25 -3.63
C ILE A 150 17.04 -8.03 -3.15
N LYS A 151 17.98 -7.90 -4.09
CA LYS A 151 19.42 -7.79 -3.78
C LYS A 151 20.02 -6.42 -4.08
N GLY A 152 19.32 -5.60 -4.85
CA GLY A 152 19.71 -4.23 -5.13
C GLY A 152 19.34 -3.27 -4.00
N VAL A 153 19.34 -1.98 -4.31
CA VAL A 153 18.99 -0.92 -3.34
C VAL A 153 17.61 -1.16 -2.78
N SER A 154 17.44 -1.14 -1.45
CA SER A 154 16.13 -1.30 -0.80
C SER A 154 16.01 -0.39 0.41
N TYR A 155 14.99 0.47 0.41
CA TYR A 155 14.62 1.34 1.54
C TYR A 155 13.18 1.85 1.41
N SER A 156 12.71 2.51 2.47
CA SER A 156 11.40 3.17 2.50
C SER A 156 11.56 4.68 2.57
N ILE A 157 10.58 5.36 1.97
CA ILE A 157 10.30 6.78 2.18
C ILE A 157 8.98 6.86 2.94
N SER A 158 8.81 7.85 3.80
CA SER A 158 7.53 8.22 4.40
C SER A 158 7.38 9.74 4.28
N SER A 159 6.33 10.15 3.59
CA SER A 159 5.98 11.55 3.34
C SER A 159 4.45 11.71 3.29
N ALA A 160 3.77 11.10 4.26
CA ALA A 160 2.31 11.09 4.39
C ALA A 160 1.63 10.65 3.08
N CYS A 161 0.60 11.34 2.63
CA CYS A 161 -0.17 11.00 1.41
C CYS A 161 0.65 11.02 0.12
N SER A 162 1.84 11.65 0.11
CA SER A 162 2.74 11.71 -1.06
C SER A 162 3.76 10.58 -1.12
N THR A 163 3.75 9.67 -0.15
CA THR A 163 4.76 8.62 0.01
C THR A 163 5.00 7.82 -1.26
N SER A 164 3.95 7.25 -1.85
CA SER A 164 4.10 6.41 -3.05
C SER A 164 4.65 7.19 -4.24
N SER A 165 4.25 8.45 -4.41
CA SER A 165 4.77 9.32 -5.47
C SER A 165 6.27 9.57 -5.29
N HIS A 166 6.72 9.82 -4.07
CA HIS A 166 8.15 9.98 -3.77
C HIS A 166 8.93 8.67 -3.95
N CYS A 167 8.35 7.52 -3.57
CA CYS A 167 8.97 6.21 -3.82
C CYS A 167 9.17 5.98 -5.33
N ILE A 168 8.16 6.26 -6.16
CA ILE A 168 8.24 6.12 -7.61
C ILE A 168 9.27 7.08 -8.20
N GLY A 169 9.26 8.35 -7.81
CA GLY A 169 10.23 9.35 -8.28
C GLY A 169 11.67 8.97 -7.95
N ASN A 170 11.95 8.62 -6.70
CA ASN A 170 13.28 8.19 -6.28
C ASN A 170 13.74 6.91 -6.97
N ALA A 171 12.86 5.94 -7.16
CA ALA A 171 13.17 4.72 -7.90
C ALA A 171 13.52 5.02 -9.37
N ALA A 172 12.78 5.94 -10.00
CA ALA A 172 13.09 6.38 -11.36
C ALA A 172 14.46 7.05 -11.43
N GLU A 173 14.83 7.91 -10.47
CA GLU A 173 16.14 8.54 -10.39
C GLU A 173 17.27 7.50 -10.25
N LEU A 174 17.08 6.46 -9.44
CA LEU A 174 18.07 5.39 -9.30
C LEU A 174 18.36 4.68 -10.64
N ILE A 175 17.32 4.48 -11.47
CA ILE A 175 17.48 3.94 -12.82
C ILE A 175 18.15 4.96 -13.74
N GLN A 176 17.70 6.22 -13.72
CA GLN A 176 18.24 7.30 -14.56
C GLN A 176 19.74 7.50 -14.36
N PHE A 177 20.20 7.40 -13.10
CA PHE A 177 21.61 7.50 -12.73
C PHE A 177 22.40 6.17 -12.90
N GLY A 178 21.78 5.13 -13.42
CA GLY A 178 22.44 3.86 -13.71
C GLY A 178 22.76 2.99 -12.49
N LYS A 179 22.19 3.30 -11.32
CA LYS A 179 22.39 2.52 -10.09
C LYS A 179 21.62 1.20 -10.12
N GLN A 180 20.45 1.18 -10.73
CA GLN A 180 19.60 0.01 -10.90
C GLN A 180 19.10 -0.08 -12.35
N ASP A 181 18.65 -1.25 -12.79
CA ASP A 181 18.00 -1.45 -14.08
C ASP A 181 16.48 -1.69 -13.92
N VAL A 182 16.10 -2.30 -12.80
CA VAL A 182 14.72 -2.57 -12.42
C VAL A 182 14.47 -2.08 -10.99
N MET A 183 13.32 -1.44 -10.77
CA MET A 183 12.90 -1.00 -9.45
C MET A 183 11.42 -1.31 -9.21
N PHE A 184 11.12 -1.95 -8.10
CA PHE A 184 9.77 -2.01 -7.57
C PHE A 184 9.51 -0.76 -6.74
N ALA A 185 8.45 -0.03 -7.04
CA ALA A 185 8.15 1.23 -6.37
C ALA A 185 6.67 1.42 -6.12
N GLY A 186 6.33 2.07 -5.03
CA GLY A 186 4.95 2.32 -4.65
C GLY A 186 4.77 2.39 -3.14
N GLY A 187 3.65 1.85 -2.66
CA GLY A 187 3.37 1.84 -1.23
C GLY A 187 2.01 1.28 -0.88
N CYS A 188 1.73 1.35 0.39
CA CYS A 188 0.48 0.87 0.98
C CYS A 188 0.01 1.77 2.11
N GLU A 189 -1.28 1.63 2.44
CA GLU A 189 -1.81 2.24 3.66
C GLU A 189 -2.74 1.25 4.36
N GLU A 190 -2.59 1.13 5.67
CA GLU A 190 -3.49 0.34 6.51
C GLU A 190 -4.83 1.08 6.65
N LEU A 191 -5.92 0.35 6.64
CA LEU A 191 -7.24 0.87 7.01
C LEU A 191 -7.62 0.31 8.38
N ASP A 192 -7.53 1.16 9.40
CA ASP A 192 -7.93 0.82 10.76
C ASP A 192 -8.44 2.05 11.50
N TRP A 193 -9.39 1.87 12.40
CA TRP A 193 -9.97 2.97 13.17
C TRP A 193 -8.92 3.71 14.02
N THR A 194 -7.85 3.04 14.44
CA THR A 194 -6.77 3.62 15.26
C THR A 194 -6.00 4.72 14.53
N LEU A 195 -5.91 4.67 13.20
CA LEU A 195 -5.39 5.76 12.37
C LEU A 195 -6.50 6.76 12.05
N SER A 196 -7.67 6.26 11.67
CA SER A 196 -8.79 7.07 11.19
C SER A 196 -9.30 8.05 12.24
N VAL A 197 -9.24 7.68 13.53
CA VAL A 197 -9.65 8.56 14.63
C VAL A 197 -8.88 9.87 14.68
N LEU A 198 -7.62 9.88 14.26
CA LEU A 198 -6.79 11.10 14.24
C LEU A 198 -7.34 12.12 13.23
N PHE A 199 -7.81 11.65 12.10
CA PHE A 199 -8.41 12.48 11.04
C PHE A 199 -9.84 12.88 11.36
N ASP A 200 -10.63 12.01 11.99
CA ASP A 200 -11.98 12.32 12.44
C ASP A 200 -11.94 13.39 13.55
N ALA A 201 -11.00 13.26 14.49
CA ALA A 201 -10.81 14.22 15.57
C ALA A 201 -10.47 15.63 15.07
N MET A 202 -9.66 15.75 14.00
CA MET A 202 -9.35 17.07 13.42
C MET A 202 -10.45 17.61 12.46
N GLY A 203 -11.51 16.84 12.20
CA GLY A 203 -12.62 17.29 11.34
C GLY A 203 -12.31 17.24 9.85
N ALA A 204 -11.35 16.43 9.42
CA ALA A 204 -10.91 16.36 8.02
C ALA A 204 -11.71 15.37 7.17
N MET A 205 -12.48 14.47 7.79
CA MET A 205 -13.22 13.41 7.10
C MET A 205 -14.66 13.83 6.79
N SER A 206 -15.18 13.35 5.66
CA SER A 206 -16.57 13.56 5.24
C SER A 206 -17.54 12.97 6.26
N SER A 207 -18.53 13.75 6.68
CA SER A 207 -19.56 13.33 7.66
C SER A 207 -21.00 13.57 7.21
N HIS A 208 -21.22 14.38 6.18
CA HIS A 208 -22.56 14.68 5.67
C HIS A 208 -23.13 13.62 4.72
N PHE A 209 -22.28 12.69 4.26
CA PHE A 209 -22.66 11.66 3.30
C PHE A 209 -22.69 10.25 3.91
N ASN A 210 -22.79 10.14 5.23
CA ASN A 210 -22.83 8.85 5.94
C ASN A 210 -23.96 7.91 5.44
N ASP A 211 -25.12 8.48 5.09
CA ASP A 211 -26.27 7.71 4.61
C ASP A 211 -26.24 7.46 3.08
N THR A 212 -25.26 8.04 2.39
CA THR A 212 -25.04 7.87 0.95
C THR A 212 -23.56 7.63 0.65
N PRO A 213 -22.97 6.53 1.15
CA PRO A 213 -21.52 6.28 1.10
C PRO A 213 -20.90 6.48 -0.29
N GLY A 214 -21.57 5.98 -1.34
CA GLY A 214 -21.09 6.09 -2.72
C GLY A 214 -20.96 7.53 -3.24
N LYS A 215 -21.45 8.53 -2.50
CA LYS A 215 -21.34 9.96 -2.84
C LYS A 215 -20.36 10.72 -1.94
N ALA A 216 -19.77 10.09 -0.94
CA ALA A 216 -18.95 10.76 0.08
C ALA A 216 -17.59 11.22 -0.44
N SER A 217 -16.91 10.38 -1.22
CA SER A 217 -15.64 10.75 -1.86
C SER A 217 -15.93 11.55 -3.13
N ARG A 218 -15.72 12.87 -3.05
CA ARG A 218 -16.12 13.82 -4.09
C ARG A 218 -15.13 14.98 -4.24
N ALA A 219 -13.88 14.61 -4.53
CA ALA A 219 -12.81 15.59 -4.74
C ALA A 219 -13.21 16.63 -5.81
N TYR A 220 -12.84 17.89 -5.59
CA TYR A 220 -13.13 19.06 -6.44
C TYR A 220 -14.62 19.48 -6.54
N ASP A 221 -15.56 18.69 -5.98
CA ASP A 221 -16.97 19.08 -5.94
C ASP A 221 -17.18 20.26 -4.98
N VAL A 222 -18.09 21.17 -5.32
CA VAL A 222 -18.41 22.35 -4.49
C VAL A 222 -19.03 21.96 -3.14
N ASN A 223 -19.73 20.83 -3.07
CA ASN A 223 -20.39 20.33 -1.87
C ASN A 223 -19.53 19.32 -1.08
N ARG A 224 -18.22 19.21 -1.38
CA ARG A 224 -17.34 18.36 -0.58
C ARG A 224 -17.25 18.85 0.85
N ASP A 225 -17.21 17.94 1.80
CA ASP A 225 -17.15 18.22 3.23
C ASP A 225 -16.00 17.54 3.97
N GLY A 226 -15.07 16.96 3.23
CA GLY A 226 -13.90 16.26 3.73
C GLY A 226 -13.50 15.12 2.83
N PHE A 227 -12.47 14.37 3.22
CA PHE A 227 -12.04 13.17 2.48
C PHE A 227 -12.65 11.90 3.10
N VAL A 228 -12.61 10.80 2.36
CA VAL A 228 -12.93 9.46 2.86
C VAL A 228 -11.65 8.64 2.92
N ILE A 229 -11.32 8.13 4.11
CA ILE A 229 -10.13 7.30 4.29
C ILE A 229 -10.31 5.94 3.63
N ALA A 230 -9.25 5.42 3.03
CA ALA A 230 -9.25 4.12 2.38
C ALA A 230 -7.94 3.37 2.67
N GLY A 231 -8.02 2.06 2.65
CA GLY A 231 -6.85 1.18 2.65
C GLY A 231 -6.50 0.71 1.26
N GLY A 232 -5.31 0.14 1.12
CA GLY A 232 -4.87 -0.46 -0.12
C GLY A 232 -3.37 -0.45 -0.32
N ALA A 233 -2.97 -0.86 -1.52
CA ALA A 233 -1.58 -0.86 -1.96
C ALA A 233 -1.48 -0.74 -3.48
N GLY A 234 -0.39 -0.15 -3.95
CA GLY A 234 -0.05 -0.09 -5.37
C GLY A 234 1.45 -0.25 -5.58
N VAL A 235 1.81 -1.04 -6.57
CA VAL A 235 3.21 -1.30 -6.96
C VAL A 235 3.33 -1.13 -8.46
N VAL A 236 4.36 -0.41 -8.89
CA VAL A 236 4.79 -0.34 -10.28
C VAL A 236 6.18 -0.96 -10.42
N VAL A 237 6.40 -1.63 -11.53
CA VAL A 237 7.74 -2.05 -11.97
C VAL A 237 8.27 -0.98 -12.89
N LEU A 238 9.31 -0.28 -12.44
CA LEU A 238 10.05 0.68 -13.25
C LEU A 238 11.27 -0.02 -13.84
N GLU A 239 11.54 0.23 -15.11
CA GLU A 239 12.61 -0.45 -15.82
C GLU A 239 13.34 0.50 -16.76
N GLU A 240 14.61 0.29 -16.95
CA GLU A 240 15.40 0.99 -17.96
C GLU A 240 14.90 0.59 -19.35
N LEU A 241 14.71 1.56 -20.23
CA LEU A 241 14.05 1.35 -21.52
C LEU A 241 14.73 0.28 -22.39
N GLU A 242 16.07 0.33 -22.52
CA GLU A 242 16.77 -0.62 -23.41
C GLU A 242 16.83 -2.02 -22.79
N HIS A 243 16.88 -2.10 -21.45
CA HIS A 243 16.73 -3.37 -20.72
C HIS A 243 15.34 -3.97 -20.98
N ALA A 244 14.27 -3.16 -20.86
CA ALA A 244 12.89 -3.59 -21.12
C ALA A 244 12.72 -4.10 -22.56
N LYS A 245 13.24 -3.38 -23.53
CA LYS A 245 13.19 -3.79 -24.95
C LYS A 245 13.96 -5.07 -25.20
N ALA A 246 15.15 -5.22 -24.62
CA ALA A 246 16.00 -6.40 -24.82
C ALA A 246 15.34 -7.71 -24.40
N ARG A 247 14.50 -7.67 -23.35
CA ARG A 247 13.73 -8.84 -22.90
C ARG A 247 12.30 -8.91 -23.50
N GLY A 248 11.92 -7.98 -24.37
CA GLY A 248 10.59 -7.94 -24.98
C GLY A 248 9.46 -7.58 -24.02
N ALA A 249 9.75 -6.77 -23.00
CA ALA A 249 8.76 -6.35 -22.03
C ALA A 249 7.62 -5.55 -22.68
N ARG A 250 6.41 -5.73 -22.17
CA ARG A 250 5.29 -4.82 -22.47
C ARG A 250 5.51 -3.49 -21.73
N ILE A 251 5.38 -2.39 -22.43
CA ILE A 251 5.54 -1.02 -21.91
C ILE A 251 4.19 -0.31 -21.96
#